data_e9beaae95a60b156d400e3b1bb2620bd
#
_entry.id   e9beaae95a60b156d400e3b1bb2620bd
#
_cell.length_a   1.000
_cell.length_b   1.000
_cell.length_c   1.000
_cell.angle_alpha   90.00
_cell.angle_beta   90.00
_cell.angle_gamma   90.00
#
_symmetry.space_group_name_H-M   'P 1'
#
loop_
_entity.id
_entity.type
_entity.pdbx_description
1 polymer ?
#
loop_
_entity_poly.entity_id
_entity_poly.type
_entity_poly.pdbx_seq_one_letter_code
_entity_poly.pdbx_strand_id
1 'polypeptide(L)'
;ALQTRKLGVLAHPRRIDAARPTAEAAEAAGWAERTLEQMPGWHATLTHLLDALGKGLAVAEIMWGIDADDRIVPRRIKPRAAGRFALGQDGRWRLLGPTDPPGVGRPLPPRKFLVATAGATDGRPYGKGLCEKVYWYWWFKKHNLKFWLIYNEKFGSPTVVARHRSGFNDAERERLMEVIEAIQTDAGVTVPEGVTLELLEAGRTGSADTYRSLAQWCNDEISRAVLGQTLTSGEGERSGSLALGRVHEQVRQDYVRADARLLADVVNNQLLRPMIDLNFGEACPAPRWRIDLSPQLDLEREINIDRQLLQMGVTLPDSYFYEKYGRPADDGSGRRLQYDDSNLYHYHLQFGVLTINEVRSRLGLAPVAWGDRPTSPAGDPTNPPTPDLPAGEDHARKERTREREDAMPRER
;
A
#
# COMPACT_ATOMS: atom_id res chain seq x y z
N ALA A 1 -6.55 9.21 -0.45
CA ALA A 1 -5.68 9.83 0.56
C ALA A 1 -5.85 9.22 1.96
N LEU A 2 -7.05 9.27 2.60
CA LEU A 2 -7.22 8.72 3.97
C LEU A 2 -7.00 7.20 4.01
N GLN A 3 -7.53 6.46 3.06
CA GLN A 3 -7.31 5.01 2.97
C GLN A 3 -5.83 4.68 2.76
N THR A 4 -5.13 5.41 1.92
CA THR A 4 -3.69 5.26 1.69
C THR A 4 -2.90 5.46 2.98
N ARG A 5 -3.26 6.48 3.79
CA ARG A 5 -2.64 6.73 5.09
C ARG A 5 -2.84 5.57 6.07
N LYS A 6 -4.07 5.04 6.18
CA LYS A 6 -4.37 3.88 7.02
C LYS A 6 -3.60 2.64 6.58
N LEU A 7 -3.59 2.34 5.27
CA LEU A 7 -2.85 1.21 4.71
C LEU A 7 -1.35 1.35 4.97
N GLY A 8 -0.80 2.57 4.91
CA GLY A 8 0.59 2.82 5.24
C GLY A 8 0.97 2.36 6.65
N VAL A 9 0.06 2.50 7.63
CA VAL A 9 0.27 1.99 8.99
C VAL A 9 0.08 0.47 9.07
N LEU A 10 -0.99 -0.04 8.47
CA LEU A 10 -1.41 -1.45 8.61
C LEU A 10 -0.58 -2.42 7.77
N ALA A 11 0.20 -1.94 6.83
CA ALA A 11 1.12 -2.75 6.01
C ALA A 11 2.33 -3.26 6.80
N HIS A 12 2.67 -2.59 7.91
CA HIS A 12 3.80 -2.98 8.74
C HIS A 12 3.49 -4.19 9.63
N PRO A 13 4.48 -5.05 9.91
CA PRO A 13 4.35 -6.15 10.85
C PRO A 13 3.98 -5.68 12.26
N ARG A 14 3.30 -6.52 12.99
CA ARG A 14 2.88 -6.28 14.38
C ARG A 14 3.61 -7.24 15.28
N ARG A 15 3.98 -6.77 16.47
CA ARG A 15 4.67 -7.59 17.48
C ARG A 15 4.09 -7.31 18.84
N ILE A 16 4.14 -8.34 19.71
CA ILE A 16 3.84 -8.21 21.12
C ILE A 16 5.11 -8.56 21.89
N ASP A 17 5.73 -7.56 22.46
CA ASP A 17 6.96 -7.72 23.25
C ASP A 17 6.60 -7.95 24.73
N ALA A 18 7.27 -8.89 25.38
CA ALA A 18 7.14 -9.10 26.81
C ALA A 18 7.58 -7.85 27.58
N ALA A 19 6.84 -7.51 28.64
CA ALA A 19 7.13 -6.31 29.44
C ALA A 19 8.47 -6.41 30.20
N ARG A 20 8.91 -7.64 30.55
CA ARG A 20 10.15 -7.96 31.27
C ARG A 20 10.71 -9.29 30.76
N PRO A 21 12.02 -9.54 30.91
CA PRO A 21 12.66 -10.82 30.54
C PRO A 21 12.40 -11.91 31.61
N THR A 22 11.13 -12.15 31.95
CA THR A 22 10.70 -13.21 32.88
C THR A 22 9.85 -14.22 32.13
N ALA A 23 9.86 -15.48 32.57
CA ALA A 23 9.08 -16.55 31.96
C ALA A 23 7.57 -16.23 31.96
N GLU A 24 7.04 -15.70 33.06
CA GLU A 24 5.64 -15.27 33.17
C GLU A 24 5.27 -14.17 32.18
N ALA A 25 6.12 -13.15 32.04
CA ALA A 25 5.88 -12.06 31.08
C ALA A 25 5.99 -12.54 29.62
N ALA A 26 6.86 -13.49 29.33
CA ALA A 26 6.98 -14.12 28.01
C ALA A 26 5.75 -15.00 27.69
N GLU A 27 5.26 -15.78 28.68
CA GLU A 27 4.04 -16.56 28.53
C GLU A 27 2.81 -15.67 28.25
N ALA A 28 2.65 -14.60 29.04
CA ALA A 28 1.56 -13.63 28.85
C ALA A 28 1.62 -12.95 27.48
N ALA A 29 2.81 -12.59 27.00
CA ALA A 29 2.99 -12.01 25.67
C ALA A 29 2.63 -12.99 24.54
N GLY A 30 3.17 -14.21 24.59
CA GLY A 30 2.88 -15.25 23.60
C GLY A 30 1.41 -15.68 23.58
N TRP A 31 0.76 -15.73 24.75
CA TRP A 31 -0.67 -15.98 24.82
C TRP A 31 -1.48 -14.84 24.19
N ALA A 32 -1.17 -13.59 24.51
CA ALA A 32 -1.86 -12.44 23.96
C ALA A 32 -1.71 -12.35 22.44
N GLU A 33 -0.52 -12.63 21.91
CA GLU A 33 -0.24 -12.65 20.49
C GLU A 33 -1.10 -13.68 19.76
N ARG A 34 -1.06 -14.94 20.20
CA ARG A 34 -1.90 -16.00 19.63
C ARG A 34 -3.39 -15.68 19.70
N THR A 35 -3.86 -15.13 20.82
CA THR A 35 -5.27 -14.76 21.01
C THR A 35 -5.72 -13.68 20.04
N LEU A 36 -4.90 -12.65 19.82
CA LEU A 36 -5.24 -11.57 18.90
C LEU A 36 -5.11 -11.99 17.41
N GLU A 37 -4.13 -12.82 17.07
CA GLU A 37 -3.97 -13.35 15.71
C GLU A 37 -5.13 -14.25 15.32
N GLN A 38 -5.61 -15.08 16.24
CA GLN A 38 -6.74 -15.98 16.02
C GLN A 38 -8.10 -15.28 16.08
N MET A 39 -8.16 -14.05 16.59
CA MET A 39 -9.43 -13.32 16.73
C MET A 39 -9.97 -12.89 15.35
N PRO A 40 -11.20 -13.34 14.98
CA PRO A 40 -11.80 -12.95 13.71
C PRO A 40 -11.97 -11.44 13.59
N GLY A 41 -11.52 -10.87 12.46
CA GLY A 41 -11.69 -9.45 12.16
C GLY A 41 -10.74 -8.51 12.89
N TRP A 42 -9.60 -9.01 13.42
CA TRP A 42 -8.61 -8.18 14.09
C TRP A 42 -8.10 -7.03 13.19
N HIS A 43 -7.74 -7.33 11.94
CA HIS A 43 -7.31 -6.31 10.98
C HIS A 43 -8.40 -5.25 10.72
N ALA A 44 -9.65 -5.69 10.57
CA ALA A 44 -10.79 -4.78 10.38
C ALA A 44 -11.02 -3.88 11.61
N THR A 45 -10.77 -4.40 12.82
CA THR A 45 -10.81 -3.62 14.07
C THR A 45 -9.78 -2.50 14.05
N LEU A 46 -8.53 -2.81 13.72
CA LEU A 46 -7.46 -1.80 13.62
C LEU A 46 -7.77 -0.75 12.55
N THR A 47 -8.29 -1.18 11.40
CA THR A 47 -8.74 -0.28 10.33
C THR A 47 -9.84 0.67 10.81
N HIS A 48 -10.79 0.16 11.60
CA HIS A 48 -11.87 0.97 12.18
C HIS A 48 -11.35 1.95 13.24
N LEU A 49 -10.43 1.55 14.10
CA LEU A 49 -9.83 2.47 15.09
C LEU A 49 -9.10 3.63 14.41
N LEU A 50 -8.44 3.39 13.27
CA LEU A 50 -7.85 4.46 12.45
C LEU A 50 -8.89 5.38 11.77
N ASP A 51 -10.19 5.07 11.82
CA ASP A 51 -11.24 6.02 11.42
C ASP A 51 -11.23 7.30 12.27
N ALA A 52 -10.70 7.21 13.50
CA ALA A 52 -10.47 8.38 14.35
C ALA A 52 -9.65 9.48 13.65
N LEU A 53 -8.70 9.11 12.79
CA LEU A 53 -7.92 10.08 12.00
C LEU A 53 -8.81 10.97 11.13
N GLY A 54 -9.83 10.36 10.50
CA GLY A 54 -10.79 11.10 9.67
C GLY A 54 -11.87 11.81 10.48
N LYS A 55 -12.40 11.13 11.48
CA LYS A 55 -13.63 11.53 12.21
C LYS A 55 -13.37 12.25 13.53
N GLY A 56 -12.13 12.15 14.07
CA GLY A 56 -11.77 12.59 15.42
C GLY A 56 -11.94 11.46 16.45
N LEU A 57 -13.02 10.69 16.35
CA LEU A 57 -13.41 9.65 17.28
C LEU A 57 -13.75 8.35 16.54
N ALA A 58 -13.25 7.22 17.04
CA ALA A 58 -13.71 5.89 16.66
C ALA A 58 -13.90 5.03 17.91
N VAL A 59 -15.02 4.31 17.97
CA VAL A 59 -15.35 3.47 19.12
C VAL A 59 -15.68 2.05 18.67
N ALA A 60 -15.14 1.06 19.39
CA ALA A 60 -15.45 -0.33 19.17
C ALA A 60 -15.79 -1.02 20.50
N GLU A 61 -16.70 -1.99 20.48
CA GLU A 61 -17.13 -2.76 21.65
C GLU A 61 -16.48 -4.14 21.64
N ILE A 62 -15.87 -4.49 22.76
CA ILE A 62 -15.26 -5.81 22.98
C ILE A 62 -16.34 -6.80 23.39
N MET A 63 -16.45 -7.89 22.67
CA MET A 63 -17.33 -9.01 22.99
C MET A 63 -16.46 -10.09 23.66
N TRP A 64 -16.41 -10.07 24.97
CA TRP A 64 -15.69 -11.05 25.77
C TRP A 64 -16.36 -12.42 25.73
N GLY A 65 -15.58 -13.47 25.85
CA GLY A 65 -16.02 -14.85 26.01
C GLY A 65 -14.95 -15.67 26.71
N ILE A 66 -15.23 -16.93 26.98
CA ILE A 66 -14.31 -17.86 27.62
C ILE A 66 -13.84 -18.85 26.57
N ASP A 67 -12.53 -19.08 26.44
CA ASP A 67 -11.96 -20.08 25.53
C ASP A 67 -11.98 -21.50 26.12
N ALA A 68 -11.34 -22.44 25.43
CA ALA A 68 -11.28 -23.85 25.89
C ALA A 68 -10.39 -24.06 27.14
N ASP A 69 -9.52 -23.10 27.42
CA ASP A 69 -8.59 -23.11 28.57
C ASP A 69 -9.11 -22.29 29.76
N ASP A 70 -10.42 -22.02 29.79
CA ASP A 70 -11.11 -21.17 30.78
C ASP A 70 -10.57 -19.73 30.87
N ARG A 71 -9.90 -19.23 29.83
CA ARG A 71 -9.40 -17.87 29.79
C ARG A 71 -10.40 -16.90 29.17
N ILE A 72 -10.50 -15.69 29.72
CA ILE A 72 -11.35 -14.63 29.21
C ILE A 72 -10.68 -13.98 28.00
N VAL A 73 -11.24 -14.18 26.82
CA VAL A 73 -10.69 -13.71 25.53
C VAL A 73 -11.66 -12.79 24.79
N PRO A 74 -11.16 -11.84 24.01
CA PRO A 74 -12.00 -11.09 23.09
C PRO A 74 -12.42 -11.98 21.92
N ARG A 75 -13.65 -12.48 21.93
CA ARG A 75 -14.19 -13.30 20.83
C ARG A 75 -14.37 -12.50 19.55
N ARG A 76 -14.73 -11.23 19.68
CA ARG A 76 -14.93 -10.31 18.58
C ARG A 76 -14.91 -8.87 19.08
N ILE A 77 -14.45 -7.94 18.26
CA ILE A 77 -14.55 -6.50 18.51
C ILE A 77 -15.45 -5.89 17.43
N LYS A 78 -16.56 -5.26 17.87
CA LYS A 78 -17.58 -4.70 16.97
C LYS A 78 -17.45 -3.20 16.84
N PRO A 79 -17.29 -2.63 15.63
CA PRO A 79 -17.39 -1.19 15.40
C PRO A 79 -18.73 -0.64 15.91
N ARG A 80 -18.67 0.55 16.51
CA ARG A 80 -19.86 1.29 16.98
C ARG A 80 -19.88 2.68 16.39
N ALA A 81 -21.09 3.18 16.09
CA ALA A 81 -21.27 4.54 15.57
C ALA A 81 -20.87 5.57 16.64
N ALA A 82 -19.94 6.47 16.31
CA ALA A 82 -19.40 7.47 17.23
C ALA A 82 -20.48 8.38 17.83
N GLY A 83 -21.55 8.68 17.08
CA GLY A 83 -22.67 9.50 17.56
C GLY A 83 -23.49 8.89 18.70
N ARG A 84 -23.22 7.62 19.07
CA ARG A 84 -23.82 6.97 20.25
C ARG A 84 -23.03 7.23 21.55
N PHE A 85 -21.95 7.96 21.48
CA PHE A 85 -21.08 8.22 22.61
C PHE A 85 -20.96 9.70 22.86
N ALA A 86 -21.05 10.10 24.10
CA ALA A 86 -20.87 11.47 24.56
C ALA A 86 -19.93 11.52 25.75
N LEU A 87 -19.28 12.66 25.94
CA LEU A 87 -18.48 12.93 27.12
C LEU A 87 -19.37 13.61 28.17
N GLY A 88 -19.40 13.05 29.38
CA GLY A 88 -20.08 13.65 30.51
C GLY A 88 -19.29 14.87 31.03
N GLN A 89 -19.93 15.66 31.90
CA GLN A 89 -19.26 16.79 32.57
C GLN A 89 -18.10 16.36 33.46
N ASP A 90 -18.10 15.09 33.89
CA ASP A 90 -17.03 14.43 34.66
C ASP A 90 -15.86 13.97 33.78
N GLY A 91 -15.85 14.30 32.50
CA GLY A 91 -14.82 13.88 31.55
C GLY A 91 -14.85 12.40 31.16
N ARG A 92 -15.90 11.65 31.57
CA ARG A 92 -16.02 10.23 31.27
C ARG A 92 -16.94 9.97 30.09
N TRP A 93 -16.57 8.97 29.27
CA TRP A 93 -17.37 8.52 28.15
C TRP A 93 -18.67 7.87 28.62
N ARG A 94 -19.76 8.20 27.92
CA ARG A 94 -21.12 7.72 28.18
C ARG A 94 -21.73 7.17 26.91
N LEU A 95 -22.55 6.11 27.06
CA LEU A 95 -23.35 5.56 25.97
C LEU A 95 -24.73 6.24 25.96
N LEU A 96 -25.06 6.85 24.85
CA LEU A 96 -26.38 7.47 24.64
C LEU A 96 -27.42 6.42 24.23
N GLY A 97 -28.57 6.45 24.88
CA GLY A 97 -29.78 5.79 24.41
C GLY A 97 -30.40 6.54 23.21
N PRO A 98 -31.42 5.96 22.57
CA PRO A 98 -32.06 6.59 21.40
C PRO A 98 -32.67 7.97 21.65
N THR A 99 -33.06 8.25 22.88
CA THR A 99 -33.74 9.49 23.31
C THR A 99 -32.93 10.31 24.30
N ASP A 100 -31.73 9.88 24.66
CA ASP A 100 -30.91 10.61 25.63
C ASP A 100 -30.37 11.91 25.03
N PRO A 101 -30.46 13.03 25.73
CA PRO A 101 -29.77 14.26 25.33
C PRO A 101 -28.25 14.09 25.43
N PRO A 102 -27.47 14.89 24.68
CA PRO A 102 -26.02 14.87 24.73
C PRO A 102 -25.49 15.05 26.17
N GLY A 103 -24.54 14.23 26.59
CA GLY A 103 -23.91 14.31 27.90
C GLY A 103 -24.64 13.61 29.06
N VAL A 104 -25.87 13.15 28.87
CA VAL A 104 -26.66 12.50 29.93
C VAL A 104 -26.45 10.98 29.97
N GLY A 105 -26.26 10.30 28.86
CA GLY A 105 -26.20 8.85 28.73
C GLY A 105 -25.58 8.04 29.88
N ARG A 106 -25.56 6.73 29.79
CA ARG A 106 -25.04 5.83 30.81
C ARG A 106 -23.52 5.77 30.79
N PRO A 107 -22.80 5.70 31.93
CA PRO A 107 -21.37 5.45 31.95
C PRO A 107 -21.01 4.19 31.17
N LEU A 108 -19.90 4.20 30.45
CA LEU A 108 -19.44 3.00 29.77
C LEU A 108 -19.07 1.92 30.77
N PRO A 109 -19.52 0.67 30.59
CA PRO A 109 -19.00 -0.43 31.37
C PRO A 109 -17.47 -0.53 31.25
N PRO A 110 -16.76 -0.75 32.36
CA PRO A 110 -15.30 -0.88 32.34
C PRO A 110 -14.88 -2.06 31.45
N ARG A 111 -13.70 -1.94 30.84
CA ARG A 111 -13.09 -3.02 30.03
C ARG A 111 -13.95 -3.51 28.86
N LYS A 112 -14.93 -2.71 28.41
CA LYS A 112 -15.91 -3.10 27.38
C LYS A 112 -15.70 -2.41 26.04
N PHE A 113 -15.08 -1.25 26.01
CA PHE A 113 -14.97 -0.43 24.81
C PHE A 113 -13.53 0.00 24.55
N LEU A 114 -13.19 0.06 23.25
CA LEU A 114 -12.00 0.72 22.73
C LEU A 114 -12.43 2.08 22.20
N VAL A 115 -11.81 3.13 22.71
CA VAL A 115 -12.08 4.52 22.30
C VAL A 115 -10.79 5.11 21.76
N ALA A 116 -10.74 5.35 20.46
CA ALA A 116 -9.63 6.01 19.77
C ALA A 116 -10.02 7.46 19.47
N THR A 117 -9.20 8.41 19.94
CA THR A 117 -9.37 9.84 19.67
C THR A 117 -8.13 10.40 18.98
N ALA A 118 -8.31 11.06 17.82
CA ALA A 118 -7.21 11.67 17.09
C ALA A 118 -7.24 13.20 17.28
N GLY A 119 -6.12 13.78 17.72
CA GLY A 119 -6.02 15.22 17.95
C GLY A 119 -6.95 15.75 19.04
N ALA A 120 -7.19 14.93 20.08
CA ALA A 120 -7.95 15.37 21.25
C ALA A 120 -7.14 16.37 22.07
N THR A 121 -7.82 17.41 22.56
CA THR A 121 -7.31 18.43 23.49
C THR A 121 -8.39 18.75 24.52
N ASP A 122 -8.04 19.44 25.60
CA ASP A 122 -9.00 19.84 26.64
C ASP A 122 -10.22 20.58 26.08
N GLY A 123 -10.03 21.44 25.08
CA GLY A 123 -11.11 22.16 24.41
C GLY A 123 -11.85 21.33 23.35
N ARG A 124 -11.30 20.16 22.95
CA ARG A 124 -11.86 19.27 21.92
C ARG A 124 -11.65 17.79 22.28
N PRO A 125 -12.31 17.31 23.30
CA PRO A 125 -12.08 15.95 23.83
C PRO A 125 -12.52 14.84 22.86
N TYR A 126 -13.41 15.13 21.90
CA TYR A 126 -13.81 14.22 20.82
C TYR A 126 -12.76 14.07 19.71
N GLY A 127 -11.65 14.80 19.82
CA GLY A 127 -10.63 14.86 18.79
C GLY A 127 -10.97 15.80 17.65
N LYS A 128 -10.02 15.96 16.74
CA LYS A 128 -10.15 16.77 15.52
C LYS A 128 -9.86 15.91 14.29
N GLY A 129 -10.90 15.47 13.63
CA GLY A 129 -10.78 14.64 12.44
C GLY A 129 -10.28 15.43 11.22
N LEU A 130 -9.49 14.77 10.38
CA LEU A 130 -9.00 15.33 9.12
C LEU A 130 -10.15 15.69 8.16
N CYS A 131 -11.28 15.00 8.24
CA CYS A 131 -12.45 15.30 7.42
C CYS A 131 -13.00 16.70 7.66
N GLU A 132 -12.86 17.25 8.90
CA GLU A 132 -13.23 18.65 9.20
C GLU A 132 -12.37 19.63 8.40
N LYS A 133 -11.06 19.35 8.28
CA LYS A 133 -10.12 20.21 7.55
C LYS A 133 -10.36 20.19 6.04
N VAL A 134 -10.71 19.03 5.49
CA VAL A 134 -10.83 18.83 4.03
C VAL A 134 -12.25 18.98 3.50
N TYR A 135 -13.23 19.21 4.39
CA TYR A 135 -14.65 19.26 4.03
C TYR A 135 -14.94 20.26 2.92
N TRP A 136 -14.43 21.51 3.06
CA TRP A 136 -14.69 22.56 2.09
C TRP A 136 -14.04 22.29 0.73
N TYR A 137 -12.84 21.76 0.68
CA TYR A 137 -12.17 21.37 -0.57
C TYR A 137 -12.93 20.25 -1.28
N TRP A 138 -13.40 19.25 -0.52
CA TRP A 138 -14.27 18.19 -1.06
C TRP A 138 -15.58 18.76 -1.59
N TRP A 139 -16.23 19.67 -0.87
CA TRP A 139 -17.48 20.31 -1.24
C TRP A 139 -17.31 21.15 -2.51
N PHE A 140 -16.31 22.02 -2.58
CA PHE A 140 -15.99 22.82 -3.76
C PHE A 140 -15.71 21.93 -4.97
N LYS A 141 -14.89 20.89 -4.84
CA LYS A 141 -14.62 19.94 -5.89
C LYS A 141 -15.89 19.27 -6.41
N LYS A 142 -16.77 18.81 -5.52
CA LYS A 142 -18.03 18.15 -5.88
C LYS A 142 -18.92 19.08 -6.72
N HIS A 143 -19.06 20.34 -6.30
CA HIS A 143 -19.84 21.33 -7.03
C HIS A 143 -19.16 21.74 -8.34
N ASN A 144 -17.86 21.92 -8.35
CA ASN A 144 -17.08 22.22 -9.55
C ASN A 144 -17.27 21.14 -10.63
N LEU A 145 -17.18 19.86 -10.28
CA LEU A 145 -17.41 18.74 -11.20
C LEU A 145 -18.84 18.73 -11.76
N LYS A 146 -19.84 19.08 -10.93
CA LYS A 146 -21.22 19.21 -11.38
C LYS A 146 -21.36 20.31 -12.43
N PHE A 147 -20.81 21.49 -12.17
CA PHE A 147 -20.86 22.61 -13.13
C PHE A 147 -20.05 22.32 -14.38
N TRP A 148 -18.91 21.63 -14.26
CA TRP A 148 -18.13 21.21 -15.42
C TRP A 148 -18.92 20.24 -16.31
N LEU A 149 -19.63 19.30 -15.73
CA LEU A 149 -20.51 18.38 -16.48
C LEU A 149 -21.59 19.16 -17.24
N ILE A 150 -22.32 20.06 -16.54
CA ILE A 150 -23.35 20.93 -17.15
C ILE A 150 -22.76 21.80 -18.25
N TYR A 151 -21.55 22.33 -18.02
CA TYR A 151 -20.82 23.11 -19.03
C TYR A 151 -20.53 22.27 -20.28
N ASN A 152 -20.01 21.06 -20.09
CA ASN A 152 -19.71 20.15 -21.20
C ASN A 152 -20.97 19.73 -21.97
N GLU A 153 -22.06 19.46 -21.26
CA GLU A 153 -23.36 19.13 -21.86
C GLU A 153 -23.90 20.32 -22.70
N LYS A 154 -23.86 21.51 -22.12
CA LYS A 154 -24.40 22.73 -22.75
C LYS A 154 -23.56 23.25 -23.90
N PHE A 155 -22.23 23.12 -23.81
CA PHE A 155 -21.30 23.71 -24.77
C PHE A 155 -20.48 22.66 -25.55
N GLY A 156 -20.66 21.38 -25.23
CA GLY A 156 -20.07 20.26 -25.97
C GLY A 156 -20.80 20.01 -27.29
N SER A 157 -22.09 20.33 -27.35
CA SER A 157 -22.87 20.34 -28.59
C SER A 157 -23.13 21.79 -29.00
N PRO A 158 -22.77 22.20 -30.19
CA PRO A 158 -23.06 23.56 -30.65
C PRO A 158 -24.55 23.82 -30.71
N THR A 159 -24.99 24.99 -30.24
CA THR A 159 -26.40 25.36 -30.35
C THR A 159 -26.73 25.68 -31.79
N VAL A 160 -27.61 24.91 -32.40
CA VAL A 160 -28.10 25.12 -33.74
C VAL A 160 -29.14 26.22 -33.72
N VAL A 161 -28.95 27.28 -34.47
CA VAL A 161 -29.95 28.34 -34.69
C VAL A 161 -30.39 28.28 -36.11
N ALA A 162 -31.70 27.97 -36.30
CA ALA A 162 -32.32 28.03 -37.62
C ALA A 162 -33.01 29.37 -37.78
N ARG A 163 -32.64 30.13 -38.83
CA ARG A 163 -33.29 31.36 -39.24
C ARG A 163 -34.12 31.09 -40.47
N HIS A 164 -35.43 31.43 -40.42
CA HIS A 164 -36.34 31.27 -41.52
C HIS A 164 -37.01 32.62 -41.90
N ARG A 165 -37.56 32.71 -43.10
CA ARG A 165 -38.33 33.89 -43.56
C ARG A 165 -39.67 33.97 -42.78
N SER A 166 -40.21 35.19 -42.69
CA SER A 166 -41.55 35.42 -42.17
C SER A 166 -42.60 34.68 -43.02
N GLY A 167 -43.54 33.96 -42.38
CA GLY A 167 -44.60 33.25 -43.07
C GLY A 167 -44.56 31.72 -42.94
N PHE A 168 -43.61 31.17 -42.22
CA PHE A 168 -43.60 29.73 -41.89
C PHE A 168 -44.83 29.40 -41.03
N ASN A 169 -45.56 28.37 -41.42
CA ASN A 169 -46.68 27.83 -40.65
C ASN A 169 -46.17 26.90 -39.54
N ASP A 170 -47.07 26.48 -38.64
CA ASP A 170 -46.63 25.67 -37.49
C ASP A 170 -46.09 24.30 -37.90
N ALA A 171 -46.62 23.68 -38.97
CA ALA A 171 -46.12 22.40 -39.48
C ALA A 171 -44.70 22.51 -40.08
N GLU A 172 -44.36 23.64 -40.70
CA GLU A 172 -43.05 23.92 -41.22
C GLU A 172 -42.03 24.18 -40.08
N ARG A 173 -42.46 24.83 -39.00
CA ARG A 173 -41.67 25.03 -37.79
C ARG A 173 -41.35 23.69 -37.08
N GLU A 174 -42.35 22.82 -36.99
CA GLU A 174 -42.20 21.50 -36.39
C GLU A 174 -41.20 20.63 -37.14
N ARG A 175 -41.29 20.60 -38.48
CA ARG A 175 -40.27 19.95 -39.35
C ARG A 175 -38.88 20.55 -39.18
N LEU A 176 -38.77 21.87 -39.00
CA LEU A 176 -37.49 22.52 -38.78
C LEU A 176 -36.88 22.11 -37.41
N MET A 177 -37.71 21.93 -36.41
CA MET A 177 -37.25 21.40 -35.11
C MET A 177 -36.76 19.95 -35.21
N GLU A 178 -37.46 19.08 -35.99
CA GLU A 178 -37.03 17.72 -36.27
C GLU A 178 -35.62 17.73 -36.97
N VAL A 179 -35.38 18.65 -37.92
CA VAL A 179 -34.10 18.83 -38.58
C VAL A 179 -33.00 19.25 -37.58
N ILE A 180 -33.32 20.17 -36.65
CA ILE A 180 -32.39 20.61 -35.60
C ILE A 180 -32.04 19.46 -34.66
N GLU A 181 -32.98 18.62 -34.29
CA GLU A 181 -32.76 17.44 -33.46
C GLU A 181 -31.90 16.42 -34.20
N ALA A 182 -32.16 16.19 -35.53
CA ALA A 182 -31.40 15.27 -36.37
C ALA A 182 -29.94 15.69 -36.54
N ILE A 183 -29.62 17.01 -36.54
CA ILE A 183 -28.23 17.49 -36.62
C ILE A 183 -27.37 17.00 -35.48
N GLN A 184 -27.95 16.70 -34.30
CA GLN A 184 -27.18 16.21 -33.14
C GLN A 184 -26.82 14.72 -33.25
N THR A 185 -27.53 13.97 -34.10
CA THR A 185 -27.38 12.52 -34.21
C THR A 185 -26.92 12.05 -35.58
N ASP A 186 -27.24 12.78 -36.65
CA ASP A 186 -27.05 12.34 -38.02
C ASP A 186 -25.87 13.01 -38.70
N ALA A 187 -25.21 12.30 -39.61
CA ALA A 187 -24.06 12.77 -40.34
C ALA A 187 -24.37 13.88 -41.41
N GLY A 188 -25.63 14.11 -41.69
CA GLY A 188 -26.07 15.14 -42.65
C GLY A 188 -27.57 15.37 -42.60
N VAL A 189 -27.98 16.61 -42.84
CA VAL A 189 -29.39 17.03 -42.88
C VAL A 189 -29.66 17.86 -44.11
N THR A 190 -30.89 17.75 -44.65
CA THR A 190 -31.36 18.57 -45.77
C THR A 190 -32.22 19.68 -45.22
N VAL A 191 -31.99 20.93 -45.64
CA VAL A 191 -32.76 22.10 -45.22
C VAL A 191 -33.54 22.66 -46.38
N PRO A 192 -34.80 23.12 -46.14
CA PRO A 192 -35.60 23.79 -47.18
C PRO A 192 -34.96 25.09 -47.66
N GLU A 193 -35.30 25.47 -48.88
CA GLU A 193 -34.85 26.75 -49.46
C GLU A 193 -35.37 27.94 -48.63
N GLY A 194 -34.46 28.86 -48.26
CA GLY A 194 -34.78 30.04 -47.45
C GLY A 194 -34.59 29.84 -45.93
N VAL A 195 -34.10 28.69 -45.48
CA VAL A 195 -33.63 28.44 -44.09
C VAL A 195 -32.11 28.53 -44.05
N THR A 196 -31.60 29.28 -43.09
CA THR A 196 -30.18 29.33 -42.80
C THR A 196 -29.92 28.68 -41.42
N LEU A 197 -29.04 27.67 -41.36
CA LEU A 197 -28.57 27.08 -40.15
C LEU A 197 -27.25 27.70 -39.71
N GLU A 198 -27.23 28.25 -38.53
CA GLU A 198 -26.00 28.77 -37.92
C GLU A 198 -25.68 27.94 -36.70
N LEU A 199 -24.48 27.43 -36.59
CA LEU A 199 -23.95 26.85 -35.38
C LEU A 199 -23.45 27.98 -34.50
N LEU A 200 -24.16 28.29 -33.42
CA LEU A 200 -23.68 29.20 -32.41
C LEU A 200 -22.61 28.51 -31.60
N GLU A 201 -21.37 28.67 -32.02
CA GLU A 201 -20.26 28.42 -31.13
C GLU A 201 -20.24 29.53 -30.08
N ALA A 202 -20.62 29.20 -28.84
CA ALA A 202 -20.40 30.15 -27.75
C ALA A 202 -18.92 30.50 -27.71
N GLY A 203 -18.60 31.77 -27.93
CA GLY A 203 -17.22 32.25 -27.82
C GLY A 203 -16.61 31.74 -26.52
N ARG A 204 -15.67 30.79 -26.63
CA ARG A 204 -15.03 30.11 -25.51
C ARG A 204 -14.14 31.08 -24.74
N THR A 205 -14.73 31.93 -23.90
CA THR A 205 -13.99 32.82 -23.00
C THR A 205 -13.78 32.20 -21.63
N GLY A 206 -14.46 31.08 -21.29
CA GLY A 206 -14.23 30.30 -20.06
C GLY A 206 -13.69 28.92 -20.42
N SER A 207 -12.42 28.69 -20.22
CA SER A 207 -11.81 27.42 -20.61
C SER A 207 -12.22 26.29 -19.65
N ALA A 208 -12.46 25.08 -20.18
CA ALA A 208 -12.60 23.84 -19.41
C ALA A 208 -11.42 23.67 -18.42
N ASP A 209 -10.29 24.32 -18.68
CA ASP A 209 -9.09 24.36 -17.84
C ASP A 209 -9.34 25.01 -16.48
N THR A 210 -10.25 25.95 -16.35
CA THR A 210 -10.61 26.57 -15.06
C THR A 210 -11.23 25.53 -14.13
N TYR A 211 -12.13 24.69 -14.63
CA TYR A 211 -12.75 23.60 -13.86
C TYR A 211 -11.72 22.56 -13.47
N ARG A 212 -10.83 22.18 -14.40
CA ARG A 212 -9.72 21.24 -14.15
C ARG A 212 -8.78 21.79 -13.09
N SER A 213 -8.34 23.04 -13.24
CA SER A 213 -7.40 23.68 -12.30
C SER A 213 -7.95 23.76 -10.89
N LEU A 214 -9.24 24.11 -10.72
CA LEU A 214 -9.88 24.14 -9.40
C LEU A 214 -10.01 22.72 -8.81
N ALA A 215 -10.37 21.73 -9.62
CA ALA A 215 -10.44 20.33 -9.17
C ALA A 215 -9.07 19.81 -8.72
N GLN A 216 -8.02 20.14 -9.48
CA GLN A 216 -6.64 19.77 -9.15
C GLN A 216 -6.18 20.47 -7.88
N TRP A 217 -6.38 21.77 -7.76
CA TRP A 217 -6.07 22.51 -6.53
C TRP A 217 -6.76 21.90 -5.30
N CYS A 218 -8.05 21.55 -5.39
CA CYS A 218 -8.75 20.87 -4.31
C CYS A 218 -8.13 19.50 -3.98
N ASN A 219 -7.69 18.72 -4.98
CA ASN A 219 -7.01 17.45 -4.77
C ASN A 219 -5.70 17.66 -4.00
N ASP A 220 -4.91 18.65 -4.38
CA ASP A 220 -3.62 18.96 -3.78
C ASP A 220 -3.80 19.38 -2.31
N GLU A 221 -4.78 20.23 -2.02
CA GLU A 221 -5.08 20.66 -0.66
C GLU A 221 -5.58 19.49 0.22
N ILE A 222 -6.44 18.61 -0.32
CA ILE A 222 -6.85 17.38 0.38
C ILE A 222 -5.64 16.48 0.64
N SER A 223 -4.76 16.33 -0.34
CA SER A 223 -3.56 15.50 -0.22
C SER A 223 -2.59 16.06 0.80
N ARG A 224 -2.32 17.38 0.79
CA ARG A 224 -1.51 18.05 1.80
C ARG A 224 -2.08 17.88 3.20
N ALA A 225 -3.39 18.04 3.37
CA ALA A 225 -4.02 17.94 4.67
C ALA A 225 -3.99 16.51 5.25
N VAL A 226 -4.10 15.47 4.38
CA VAL A 226 -4.20 14.08 4.80
C VAL A 226 -2.86 13.36 4.81
N LEU A 227 -2.03 13.56 3.78
CA LEU A 227 -0.77 12.86 3.55
C LEU A 227 0.47 13.71 3.84
N GLY A 228 0.30 15.02 4.05
CA GLY A 228 1.40 15.97 4.19
C GLY A 228 2.16 16.27 2.88
N GLN A 229 1.70 15.72 1.76
CA GLN A 229 2.36 15.82 0.45
C GLN A 229 1.37 15.67 -0.71
N THR A 230 1.80 16.02 -1.92
CA THR A 230 0.98 15.94 -3.15
C THR A 230 1.49 14.93 -4.18
N LEU A 231 2.76 14.52 -4.11
CA LEU A 231 3.42 13.69 -5.13
C LEU A 231 2.83 12.29 -5.34
N THR A 232 2.23 11.69 -4.31
CA THR A 232 1.67 10.32 -4.40
C THR A 232 0.24 10.28 -4.92
N SER A 233 -0.41 11.42 -5.10
CA SER A 233 -1.83 11.51 -5.48
C SER A 233 -2.11 12.40 -6.69
N GLY A 234 -1.10 13.09 -7.21
CA GLY A 234 -1.18 13.90 -8.41
C GLY A 234 -0.35 13.30 -9.56
N GLU A 235 -0.89 13.24 -10.76
CA GLU A 235 -0.11 13.08 -11.98
C GLU A 235 0.73 14.36 -12.13
N GLY A 236 1.89 14.36 -11.46
CA GLY A 236 2.72 15.55 -11.42
C GLY A 236 3.47 15.75 -12.75
N GLU A 237 3.14 16.77 -13.48
CA GLU A 237 4.02 17.38 -14.49
C GLU A 237 5.35 17.91 -13.90
N ARG A 238 5.57 17.73 -12.60
CA ARG A 238 6.82 18.08 -11.93
C ARG A 238 7.58 16.81 -11.62
N SER A 239 8.53 16.49 -12.48
CA SER A 239 9.61 15.54 -12.18
C SER A 239 10.32 16.01 -10.90
N GLY A 240 9.87 15.51 -9.75
CA GLY A 240 10.49 15.80 -8.48
C GLY A 240 11.91 15.24 -8.48
N SER A 241 12.87 16.05 -8.07
CA SER A 241 14.22 15.55 -7.85
C SER A 241 14.16 14.41 -6.83
N LEU A 242 15.06 13.46 -6.91
CA LEU A 242 15.19 12.33 -5.96
C LEU A 242 15.27 12.84 -4.49
N ALA A 243 15.85 14.02 -4.28
CA ALA A 243 15.93 14.69 -2.99
C ALA A 243 14.54 15.08 -2.45
N LEU A 244 13.66 15.64 -3.31
CA LEU A 244 12.30 15.99 -2.93
C LEU A 244 11.47 14.75 -2.58
N GLY A 245 11.64 13.66 -3.36
CA GLY A 245 11.00 12.38 -3.07
C GLY A 245 11.36 11.81 -1.69
N ARG A 246 12.63 11.93 -1.28
CA ARG A 246 13.08 11.52 0.07
C ARG A 246 12.48 12.36 1.19
N VAL A 247 12.36 13.66 1.02
CA VAL A 247 11.71 14.54 2.03
C VAL A 247 10.24 14.17 2.19
N HIS A 248 9.53 13.94 1.08
CA HIS A 248 8.14 13.53 1.13
C HIS A 248 7.95 12.15 1.79
N GLU A 249 8.87 11.21 1.52
CA GLU A 249 8.86 9.90 2.18
C GLU A 249 9.09 10.03 3.69
N GLN A 250 9.99 10.91 4.12
CA GLN A 250 10.23 11.16 5.54
C GLN A 250 8.99 11.72 6.24
N VAL A 251 8.32 12.71 5.64
CA VAL A 251 7.06 13.26 6.17
C VAL A 251 5.99 12.18 6.26
N ARG A 252 5.86 11.33 5.22
CA ARG A 252 4.94 10.19 5.24
C ARG A 252 5.23 9.25 6.42
N GLN A 253 6.49 8.94 6.66
CA GLN A 253 6.91 8.07 7.76
C GLN A 253 6.61 8.67 9.13
N ASP A 254 6.72 9.98 9.30
CA ASP A 254 6.37 10.64 10.56
C ASP A 254 4.88 10.52 10.87
N TYR A 255 4.01 10.64 9.85
CA TYR A 255 2.58 10.37 10.01
C TYR A 255 2.31 8.90 10.35
N VAL A 256 2.96 7.96 9.68
CA VAL A 256 2.83 6.52 9.98
C VAL A 256 3.23 6.22 11.41
N ARG A 257 4.32 6.80 11.91
CA ARG A 257 4.76 6.67 13.31
C ARG A 257 3.75 7.24 14.30
N ALA A 258 3.20 8.41 14.02
CA ALA A 258 2.19 9.05 14.87
C ALA A 258 0.90 8.22 14.94
N ASP A 259 0.43 7.73 13.80
CA ASP A 259 -0.79 6.93 13.70
C ASP A 259 -0.61 5.53 14.34
N ALA A 260 0.58 4.94 14.19
CA ALA A 260 0.93 3.68 14.86
C ALA A 260 0.95 3.81 16.38
N ARG A 261 1.45 4.93 16.92
CA ARG A 261 1.40 5.23 18.37
C ARG A 261 -0.03 5.33 18.86
N LEU A 262 -0.90 6.06 18.14
CA LEU A 262 -2.33 6.16 18.48
C LEU A 262 -2.97 4.77 18.61
N LEU A 263 -2.73 3.87 17.65
CA LEU A 263 -3.22 2.49 17.72
C LEU A 263 -2.62 1.74 18.91
N ALA A 264 -1.30 1.85 19.11
CA ALA A 264 -0.61 1.18 20.18
C ALA A 264 -1.15 1.60 21.57
N ASP A 265 -1.41 2.88 21.76
CA ASP A 265 -1.96 3.40 23.02
C ASP A 265 -3.35 2.83 23.29
N VAL A 266 -4.22 2.77 22.27
CA VAL A 266 -5.56 2.19 22.43
C VAL A 266 -5.48 0.69 22.70
N VAL A 267 -4.70 -0.05 21.93
CA VAL A 267 -4.58 -1.51 22.07
C VAL A 267 -3.96 -1.89 23.41
N ASN A 268 -2.87 -1.24 23.81
CA ASN A 268 -2.15 -1.56 25.04
C ASN A 268 -2.99 -1.26 26.29
N ASN A 269 -3.60 -0.06 26.33
CA ASN A 269 -4.26 0.38 27.55
C ASN A 269 -5.70 -0.14 27.68
N GLN A 270 -6.41 -0.31 26.57
CA GLN A 270 -7.84 -0.59 26.57
C GLN A 270 -8.18 -2.04 26.17
N LEU A 271 -7.22 -2.81 25.61
CA LEU A 271 -7.41 -4.21 25.24
C LEU A 271 -6.43 -5.13 25.97
N LEU A 272 -5.12 -4.97 25.75
CA LEU A 272 -4.12 -5.86 26.35
C LEU A 272 -4.08 -5.79 27.86
N ARG A 273 -4.07 -4.59 28.45
CA ARG A 273 -4.09 -4.47 29.91
C ARG A 273 -5.28 -5.20 30.54
N PRO A 274 -6.54 -4.98 30.08
CA PRO A 274 -7.68 -5.78 30.54
C PRO A 274 -7.55 -7.29 30.31
N MET A 275 -7.01 -7.72 29.16
CA MET A 275 -6.79 -9.15 28.90
C MET A 275 -5.85 -9.79 29.91
N ILE A 276 -4.76 -9.10 30.25
CA ILE A 276 -3.79 -9.60 31.21
C ILE A 276 -4.36 -9.56 32.63
N ASP A 277 -5.02 -8.48 33.03
CA ASP A 277 -5.63 -8.35 34.35
C ASP A 277 -6.64 -9.48 34.65
N LEU A 278 -7.43 -9.82 33.64
CA LEU A 278 -8.49 -10.84 33.78
C LEU A 278 -7.97 -12.28 33.84
N ASN A 279 -6.76 -12.54 33.27
CA ASN A 279 -6.25 -13.92 33.14
C ASN A 279 -4.97 -14.20 33.91
N PHE A 280 -4.15 -13.18 34.18
CA PHE A 280 -2.86 -13.30 34.89
C PHE A 280 -2.82 -12.47 36.18
N GLY A 281 -3.86 -11.65 36.41
CA GLY A 281 -3.95 -10.75 37.56
C GLY A 281 -3.29 -9.39 37.33
N GLU A 282 -3.68 -8.41 38.16
CA GLU A 282 -3.24 -6.99 37.99
C GLU A 282 -1.74 -6.80 38.27
N ALA A 283 -1.11 -7.72 39.01
CA ALA A 283 0.33 -7.70 39.32
C ALA A 283 1.19 -8.10 38.11
N CYS A 284 0.64 -8.87 37.17
CA CYS A 284 1.37 -9.26 35.94
C CYS A 284 1.60 -8.06 35.03
N PRO A 285 2.85 -7.79 34.63
CA PRO A 285 3.15 -6.68 33.73
C PRO A 285 2.58 -6.97 32.33
N ALA A 286 1.73 -6.06 31.84
CA ALA A 286 1.14 -6.23 30.51
C ALA A 286 2.20 -6.12 29.41
N PRO A 287 2.18 -7.04 28.43
CA PRO A 287 3.05 -6.96 27.25
C PRO A 287 2.73 -5.73 26.43
N ARG A 288 3.62 -5.37 25.52
CA ARG A 288 3.47 -4.21 24.64
C ARG A 288 3.21 -4.64 23.20
N TRP A 289 2.02 -4.35 22.71
CA TRP A 289 1.72 -4.41 21.29
C TRP A 289 2.31 -3.17 20.58
N ARG A 290 2.98 -3.38 19.47
CA ARG A 290 3.49 -2.30 18.61
C ARG A 290 3.47 -2.70 17.15
N ILE A 291 3.48 -1.70 16.29
CA ILE A 291 3.74 -1.85 14.87
C ILE A 291 5.24 -1.71 14.66
N ASP A 292 5.85 -2.66 13.99
CA ASP A 292 7.28 -2.64 13.68
C ASP A 292 7.52 -1.73 12.48
N LEU A 293 7.98 -0.53 12.78
CA LEU A 293 8.32 0.50 11.80
C LEU A 293 9.82 0.53 11.48
N SER A 294 10.53 -0.56 11.80
CA SER A 294 11.93 -0.70 11.41
C SER A 294 12.04 -0.53 9.90
N PRO A 295 12.99 0.27 9.40
CA PRO A 295 13.21 0.38 7.96
C PRO A 295 13.42 -1.02 7.38
N GLN A 296 12.76 -1.33 6.27
CA GLN A 296 13.15 -2.50 5.51
C GLN A 296 14.61 -2.31 5.11
N LEU A 297 15.43 -3.28 5.51
CA LEU A 297 16.85 -3.28 5.14
C LEU A 297 16.95 -3.24 3.62
N ASP A 298 17.51 -2.16 3.10
CA ASP A 298 18.00 -2.13 1.72
C ASP A 298 19.21 -3.05 1.66
N LEU A 299 18.96 -4.31 1.31
CA LEU A 299 19.97 -5.37 1.34
C LEU A 299 21.19 -5.01 0.48
N GLU A 300 21.00 -4.33 -0.65
CA GLU A 300 22.10 -3.90 -1.50
C GLU A 300 22.98 -2.85 -0.79
N ARG A 301 22.35 -1.88 -0.16
CA ARG A 301 23.05 -0.85 0.62
C ARG A 301 23.78 -1.47 1.82
N GLU A 302 23.11 -2.35 2.55
CA GLU A 302 23.67 -3.01 3.73
C GLU A 302 24.85 -3.91 3.37
N ILE A 303 24.75 -4.70 2.29
CA ILE A 303 25.88 -5.50 1.78
C ILE A 303 27.07 -4.63 1.42
N ASN A 304 26.84 -3.46 0.81
CA ASN A 304 27.91 -2.54 0.47
C ASN A 304 28.57 -1.93 1.72
N ILE A 305 27.78 -1.59 2.74
CA ILE A 305 28.30 -1.10 4.03
C ILE A 305 29.12 -2.20 4.71
N ASP A 306 28.60 -3.42 4.81
CA ASP A 306 29.30 -4.54 5.45
C ASP A 306 30.60 -4.87 4.72
N ARG A 307 30.59 -4.83 3.38
CA ARG A 307 31.80 -5.00 2.57
C ARG A 307 32.84 -3.93 2.88
N GLN A 308 32.43 -2.67 3.00
CA GLN A 308 33.35 -1.58 3.36
C GLN A 308 33.89 -1.76 4.78
N LEU A 309 33.09 -2.15 5.74
CA LEU A 309 33.53 -2.43 7.11
C LEU A 309 34.56 -3.56 7.15
N LEU A 310 34.32 -4.66 6.44
CA LEU A 310 35.28 -5.77 6.32
C LEU A 310 36.58 -5.33 5.64
N GLN A 311 36.53 -4.50 4.60
CA GLN A 311 37.73 -3.93 3.95
C GLN A 311 38.49 -3.00 4.86
N MET A 312 37.82 -2.32 5.81
CA MET A 312 38.50 -1.51 6.84
C MET A 312 39.06 -2.32 8.00
N GLY A 313 38.97 -3.66 7.96
CA GLY A 313 39.50 -4.55 8.98
C GLY A 313 38.57 -4.83 10.16
N VAL A 314 37.32 -4.43 10.10
CA VAL A 314 36.32 -4.79 11.12
C VAL A 314 35.98 -6.26 10.97
N THR A 315 36.15 -7.04 12.03
CA THR A 315 35.74 -8.44 12.07
C THR A 315 34.30 -8.55 12.57
N LEU A 316 33.44 -9.13 11.76
CA LEU A 316 32.04 -9.41 12.11
C LEU A 316 31.85 -10.93 12.26
N PRO A 317 31.12 -11.41 13.29
CA PRO A 317 30.86 -12.84 13.45
C PRO A 317 29.92 -13.35 12.36
N ASP A 318 30.05 -14.61 11.96
CA ASP A 318 29.20 -15.23 10.93
C ASP A 318 27.72 -15.18 11.31
N SER A 319 27.37 -15.31 12.59
CA SER A 319 26.01 -15.18 13.10
C SER A 319 25.36 -13.86 12.74
N TYR A 320 26.13 -12.77 12.70
CA TYR A 320 25.65 -11.44 12.28
C TYR A 320 25.11 -11.47 10.86
N PHE A 321 25.77 -12.14 9.92
CA PHE A 321 25.34 -12.22 8.53
C PHE A 321 24.08 -13.10 8.38
N TYR A 322 24.03 -14.22 9.11
CA TYR A 322 22.85 -15.09 9.10
C TYR A 322 21.62 -14.39 9.63
N GLU A 323 21.73 -13.70 10.76
CA GLU A 323 20.62 -12.94 11.35
C GLU A 323 20.21 -11.74 10.49
N LYS A 324 21.19 -10.94 10.03
CA LYS A 324 20.94 -9.70 9.29
C LYS A 324 20.29 -9.95 7.93
N TYR A 325 20.75 -10.99 7.21
CA TYR A 325 20.30 -11.30 5.86
C TYR A 325 19.25 -12.42 5.81
N GLY A 326 18.77 -12.88 6.96
CA GLY A 326 17.74 -13.92 7.06
C GLY A 326 18.16 -15.26 6.44
N ARG A 327 19.47 -15.59 6.48
CA ARG A 327 19.98 -16.87 5.99
C ARG A 327 19.99 -17.89 7.13
N PRO A 328 19.69 -19.16 6.85
CA PRO A 328 19.82 -20.21 7.87
C PRO A 328 21.28 -20.30 8.30
N ALA A 329 21.50 -20.34 9.62
CA ALA A 329 22.82 -20.64 10.15
C ALA A 329 23.24 -22.05 9.73
N ASP A 330 24.56 -22.28 9.56
CA ASP A 330 25.09 -23.63 9.34
C ASP A 330 24.79 -24.46 10.59
N ASP A 331 23.87 -25.41 10.48
CA ASP A 331 23.47 -26.33 11.57
C ASP A 331 24.44 -27.50 11.71
N GLY A 332 25.58 -27.48 11.00
CA GLY A 332 26.55 -28.55 10.99
C GLY A 332 26.11 -29.82 10.27
N SER A 333 24.91 -29.78 9.61
CA SER A 333 24.35 -30.95 8.91
C SER A 333 25.07 -31.27 7.58
N GLY A 334 26.08 -30.49 7.23
CA GLY A 334 26.90 -30.72 6.02
C GLY A 334 26.15 -30.53 4.68
N ARG A 335 24.87 -30.11 4.70
CA ARG A 335 24.20 -29.65 3.50
C ARG A 335 24.70 -28.26 3.13
N ARG A 336 25.90 -28.18 2.58
CA ARG A 336 26.26 -27.02 1.77
C ARG A 336 25.22 -26.91 0.66
N LEU A 337 24.44 -25.82 0.66
CA LEU A 337 23.80 -25.39 -0.56
C LEU A 337 24.96 -25.25 -1.56
N GLN A 338 25.04 -26.18 -2.54
CA GLN A 338 25.99 -26.03 -3.64
C GLN A 338 25.58 -24.74 -4.34
N TYR A 339 26.24 -23.65 -3.98
CA TYR A 339 26.39 -22.56 -4.92
C TYR A 339 27.01 -23.19 -6.15
N ASP A 340 26.45 -22.89 -7.30
CA ASP A 340 27.00 -23.30 -8.57
C ASP A 340 28.45 -22.77 -8.63
N ASP A 341 29.39 -23.62 -8.20
CA ASP A 341 30.83 -23.32 -8.18
C ASP A 341 31.40 -23.17 -9.61
N SER A 342 30.54 -23.33 -10.63
CA SER A 342 30.91 -23.19 -12.03
C SER A 342 31.55 -21.85 -12.38
N ASN A 343 31.15 -20.77 -11.67
CA ASN A 343 31.74 -19.46 -11.88
C ASN A 343 32.94 -19.16 -10.95
N LEU A 344 33.09 -19.87 -9.83
CA LEU A 344 34.16 -19.60 -8.85
C LEU A 344 35.53 -19.83 -9.45
N TYR A 345 35.70 -20.87 -10.27
CA TYR A 345 36.96 -21.24 -10.90
C TYR A 345 37.08 -20.73 -12.34
N HIS A 346 36.04 -20.09 -12.91
CA HIS A 346 36.07 -19.63 -14.29
C HIS A 346 37.26 -18.69 -14.58
N TYR A 347 37.47 -17.69 -13.71
CA TYR A 347 38.63 -16.79 -13.82
C TYR A 347 39.96 -17.54 -13.75
N HIS A 348 40.11 -18.47 -12.80
CA HIS A 348 41.34 -19.22 -12.61
C HIS A 348 41.68 -20.13 -13.78
N LEU A 349 40.64 -20.74 -14.40
CA LEU A 349 40.79 -21.56 -15.60
C LEU A 349 41.07 -20.68 -16.83
N GLN A 350 40.37 -19.57 -16.99
CA GLN A 350 40.50 -18.66 -18.12
C GLN A 350 41.89 -18.04 -18.25
N PHE A 351 42.50 -17.73 -17.12
CA PHE A 351 43.82 -17.11 -17.06
C PHE A 351 44.96 -18.12 -16.77
N GLY A 352 44.68 -19.41 -16.80
CA GLY A 352 45.69 -20.45 -16.63
C GLY A 352 46.31 -20.50 -15.21
N VAL A 353 45.64 -19.93 -14.20
CA VAL A 353 46.12 -19.92 -12.81
C VAL A 353 45.92 -21.28 -12.16
N LEU A 354 44.93 -22.04 -12.55
CA LEU A 354 44.66 -23.42 -12.14
C LEU A 354 44.41 -24.28 -13.37
N THR A 355 44.87 -25.55 -13.28
CA THR A 355 44.54 -26.56 -14.28
C THR A 355 43.17 -27.16 -14.01
N ILE A 356 42.57 -27.80 -15.03
CA ILE A 356 41.29 -28.46 -14.90
C ILE A 356 41.35 -29.57 -13.83
N ASN A 357 42.47 -30.32 -13.72
CA ASN A 357 42.61 -31.36 -12.71
C ASN A 357 42.75 -30.78 -11.29
N GLU A 358 43.40 -29.64 -11.12
CA GLU A 358 43.44 -28.95 -9.83
C GLU A 358 42.06 -28.49 -9.38
N VAL A 359 41.22 -27.96 -10.29
CA VAL A 359 39.83 -27.58 -9.99
C VAL A 359 39.00 -28.82 -9.70
N ARG A 360 39.16 -29.90 -10.52
CA ARG A 360 38.47 -31.19 -10.28
C ARG A 360 38.81 -31.79 -8.92
N SER A 361 40.11 -31.74 -8.54
CA SER A 361 40.54 -32.20 -7.22
C SER A 361 39.88 -31.41 -6.08
N ARG A 362 39.77 -30.08 -6.20
CA ARG A 362 39.06 -29.23 -5.21
C ARG A 362 37.59 -29.50 -5.14
N LEU A 363 36.97 -29.91 -6.23
CA LEU A 363 35.55 -30.30 -6.33
C LEU A 363 35.31 -31.77 -5.96
N GLY A 364 36.33 -32.52 -5.58
CA GLY A 364 36.22 -33.95 -5.24
C GLY A 364 35.97 -34.84 -6.44
N LEU A 365 36.28 -34.41 -7.66
CA LEU A 365 36.10 -35.14 -8.90
C LEU A 365 37.38 -35.87 -9.34
N ALA A 366 37.24 -37.04 -9.94
CA ALA A 366 38.40 -37.80 -10.46
C ALA A 366 39.14 -37.01 -11.57
N PRO A 367 40.52 -37.09 -11.63
CA PRO A 367 41.26 -36.41 -12.65
C PRO A 367 41.00 -36.97 -14.06
N VAL A 368 41.16 -36.12 -15.08
CA VAL A 368 41.07 -36.51 -16.50
C VAL A 368 42.42 -36.43 -17.16
N ALA A 369 42.75 -37.35 -18.10
CA ALA A 369 44.08 -37.49 -18.69
C ALA A 369 44.59 -36.23 -19.41
N TRP A 370 43.73 -35.34 -19.81
CA TRP A 370 44.09 -34.07 -20.50
C TRP A 370 44.03 -32.83 -19.57
N GLY A 371 43.67 -32.98 -18.30
CA GLY A 371 43.32 -31.89 -17.40
C GLY A 371 44.50 -31.22 -16.68
N ASP A 372 45.76 -31.67 -16.87
CA ASP A 372 46.93 -31.07 -16.24
C ASP A 372 47.59 -29.96 -17.09
N ARG A 373 47.02 -29.66 -18.26
CA ARG A 373 47.51 -28.57 -19.11
C ARG A 373 46.76 -27.28 -18.75
N PRO A 374 47.51 -26.13 -18.62
CA PRO A 374 46.86 -24.83 -18.46
C PRO A 374 45.95 -24.56 -19.65
N THR A 375 44.74 -24.03 -19.40
CA THR A 375 43.87 -23.54 -20.45
C THR A 375 44.44 -22.24 -20.99
N SER A 376 44.75 -22.19 -22.30
CA SER A 376 45.23 -20.97 -22.95
C SER A 376 44.04 -20.03 -23.22
N PRO A 377 44.23 -18.69 -23.18
CA PRO A 377 43.19 -17.73 -23.55
C PRO A 377 42.67 -18.01 -24.96
N ALA A 378 41.37 -17.85 -25.17
CA ALA A 378 40.72 -18.06 -26.46
C ALA A 378 41.40 -17.22 -27.56
N GLY A 379 42.15 -17.88 -28.48
CA GLY A 379 42.85 -17.22 -29.59
C GLY A 379 44.23 -17.82 -29.92
N ASP A 380 44.76 -18.79 -29.14
CA ASP A 380 46.02 -19.46 -29.43
C ASP A 380 45.78 -20.61 -30.46
N PRO A 381 46.44 -20.56 -31.65
CA PRO A 381 46.27 -21.58 -32.70
C PRO A 381 46.84 -22.97 -32.32
N THR A 382 47.41 -23.15 -31.12
CA THR A 382 47.90 -24.42 -30.62
C THR A 382 46.89 -25.22 -29.78
N ASN A 383 45.67 -24.74 -29.64
CA ASN A 383 44.59 -25.42 -28.91
C ASN A 383 44.03 -26.57 -29.77
N PRO A 384 44.10 -27.85 -29.34
CA PRO A 384 43.51 -28.95 -30.11
C PRO A 384 41.98 -28.81 -30.16
N PRO A 385 41.33 -29.21 -31.31
CA PRO A 385 39.89 -29.10 -31.46
C PRO A 385 39.20 -29.87 -30.35
N THR A 386 38.12 -29.28 -29.83
CA THR A 386 37.17 -29.91 -28.93
C THR A 386 36.71 -31.26 -29.52
N PRO A 387 36.72 -32.37 -28.77
CA PRO A 387 36.20 -33.64 -29.29
C PRO A 387 34.71 -33.42 -29.64
N ASP A 388 34.34 -33.82 -30.86
CA ASP A 388 32.99 -33.84 -31.36
C ASP A 388 32.10 -34.65 -30.40
N LEU A 389 31.18 -33.95 -29.76
CA LEU A 389 30.05 -34.58 -29.08
C LEU A 389 29.19 -35.25 -30.16
N PRO A 390 28.69 -36.48 -29.97
CA PRO A 390 27.89 -37.13 -30.97
C PRO A 390 26.62 -36.31 -31.24
N ALA A 391 26.42 -35.99 -32.52
CA ALA A 391 25.25 -35.28 -33.03
C ALA A 391 24.02 -36.14 -32.82
N GLY A 392 23.27 -35.91 -31.77
CA GLY A 392 22.08 -36.73 -31.44
C GLY A 392 20.90 -36.03 -30.83
N GLU A 393 21.05 -34.82 -30.25
CA GLU A 393 19.93 -34.25 -29.51
C GLU A 393 19.43 -32.87 -29.97
N ASP A 394 20.10 -32.22 -30.92
CA ASP A 394 19.72 -30.88 -31.36
C ASP A 394 18.55 -30.85 -32.38
N HIS A 395 18.25 -31.96 -33.04
CA HIS A 395 17.13 -32.07 -33.99
C HIS A 395 15.77 -32.15 -33.27
N ALA A 396 15.69 -32.88 -32.15
CA ALA A 396 14.44 -33.04 -31.40
C ALA A 396 13.99 -31.78 -30.67
N ARG A 397 14.91 -30.83 -30.41
CA ARG A 397 14.59 -29.55 -29.75
C ARG A 397 14.07 -28.51 -30.74
N LYS A 398 14.55 -28.51 -31.98
CA LYS A 398 14.10 -27.57 -33.04
C LYS A 398 12.73 -27.96 -33.62
N GLU A 399 12.36 -29.25 -33.65
CA GLU A 399 11.03 -29.64 -34.05
C GLU A 399 9.95 -29.32 -33.05
N ARG A 400 10.20 -29.47 -31.74
CA ARG A 400 9.24 -29.09 -30.69
C ARG A 400 9.02 -27.56 -30.56
N THR A 401 9.94 -26.75 -31.04
CA THR A 401 9.77 -25.29 -31.05
C THR A 401 8.95 -24.84 -32.25
N ARG A 402 9.08 -25.51 -33.41
CA ARG A 402 8.27 -25.22 -34.60
C ARG A 402 6.80 -25.67 -34.45
N GLU A 403 6.55 -26.81 -33.82
CA GLU A 403 5.17 -27.27 -33.55
C GLU A 403 4.41 -26.41 -32.55
N ARG A 404 5.10 -25.63 -31.71
CA ARG A 404 4.47 -24.65 -30.80
C ARG A 404 4.17 -23.32 -31.45
N GLU A 405 4.90 -22.91 -32.48
CA GLU A 405 4.65 -21.65 -33.21
C GLU A 405 3.48 -21.76 -34.21
N ASP A 406 3.25 -22.99 -34.76
CA ASP A 406 2.14 -23.25 -35.71
C ASP A 406 0.78 -23.50 -35.01
N ALA A 407 0.74 -23.62 -33.69
CA ALA A 407 -0.47 -23.91 -32.91
C ALA A 407 -1.16 -22.67 -32.28
N MET A 408 -0.72 -21.44 -32.56
CA MET A 408 -1.41 -20.24 -32.10
C MET A 408 -2.43 -19.74 -33.14
N PRO A 409 -3.70 -19.57 -32.79
CA PRO A 409 -4.70 -18.99 -33.68
C PRO A 409 -4.45 -17.51 -33.86
N ARG A 410 -4.42 -17.08 -35.13
CA ARG A 410 -4.43 -15.68 -35.52
C ARG A 410 -5.82 -15.12 -35.26
N GLU A 411 -5.97 -14.32 -34.22
CA GLU A 411 -7.14 -13.45 -34.07
C GLU A 411 -7.06 -12.25 -35.02
N ARG A 412 -8.20 -12.06 -35.70
CA ARG A 412 -8.47 -10.88 -36.53
C ARG A 412 -9.06 -9.76 -35.67
#